data_40e7c84463e408184479360594eb1d91
#
_entry.id   40e7c84463e408184479360594eb1d91
#
_cell.length_a   1.000
_cell.length_b   1.000
_cell.length_c   1.000
_cell.angle_alpha   90.00
_cell.angle_beta   90.00
_cell.angle_gamma   90.00
#
_symmetry.space_group_name_H-M   'P 1'
#
loop_
_entity.id
_entity.type
_entity.pdbx_description
1 polymer ?
#
loop_
_entity_poly.entity_id
_entity_poly.type
_entity_poly.pdbx_seq_one_letter_code
_entity_poly.pdbx_strand_id
1 'polypeptide(L)'
;MSEREPRAGRILIVGRRSFLAGHVLSALPAARVCVVGHDEIGRADLLEGVACVVNFARHPLLGSAGYRPEAMDPDLRLARRLGERRVAYVMLSSRMVYAPSAGPLAESAPTGPSDAYGRAKLAAETRLRQLLGERLTILRLANVFGYERTPGRASFLARLLDRLAGEGEIHYDMSPFVARDFLPVEAFARLLAGIAAAPPGGVLNVGSGIGLPTGRLALWILEGFGRGRLVIDAPREHDAFVLDVTRLRELHGEPCTLEEIRARAVASGRRLARASAAE
;
A
#
# COMPACT_ATOMS: atom_id res chain seq x y z
N MET A 1 -6.65 17.80 -21.83
CA MET A 1 -6.47 16.51 -21.10
C MET A 1 -6.94 15.41 -22.02
N SER A 2 -6.03 14.58 -22.53
CA SER A 2 -6.42 13.42 -23.35
C SER A 2 -6.95 12.34 -22.40
N GLU A 3 -8.24 12.05 -22.48
CA GLU A 3 -8.82 10.87 -21.83
C GLU A 3 -8.09 9.65 -22.39
N ARG A 4 -7.28 9.01 -21.53
CA ARG A 4 -6.65 7.74 -21.91
C ARG A 4 -7.76 6.68 -21.93
N GLU A 5 -8.09 6.17 -23.10
CA GLU A 5 -9.04 5.08 -23.23
C GLU A 5 -8.63 3.87 -22.39
N PRO A 6 -9.59 3.21 -21.71
CA PRO A 6 -9.31 2.02 -20.92
C PRO A 6 -8.75 0.91 -21.84
N ARG A 7 -7.60 0.36 -21.48
CA ARG A 7 -6.97 -0.73 -22.25
C ARG A 7 -7.90 -1.94 -22.30
N ALA A 8 -8.18 -2.40 -23.50
CA ALA A 8 -8.88 -3.68 -23.68
C ALA A 8 -7.97 -4.81 -23.19
N GLY A 9 -8.49 -5.73 -22.35
CA GLY A 9 -7.77 -6.87 -21.82
C GLY A 9 -7.93 -7.08 -20.31
N ARG A 10 -7.31 -8.17 -19.81
CA ARG A 10 -7.40 -8.54 -18.41
C ARG A 10 -6.39 -7.81 -17.54
N ILE A 11 -6.74 -7.60 -16.28
CA ILE A 11 -5.84 -7.13 -15.23
C ILE A 11 -5.33 -8.36 -14.48
N LEU A 12 -4.02 -8.57 -14.49
CA LEU A 12 -3.36 -9.63 -13.72
C LEU A 12 -2.99 -9.10 -12.34
N ILE A 13 -3.59 -9.67 -11.30
CA ILE A 13 -3.27 -9.42 -9.90
C ILE A 13 -2.34 -10.53 -9.40
N VAL A 14 -1.12 -10.17 -9.00
CA VAL A 14 -0.16 -11.11 -8.42
C VAL A 14 -0.11 -10.91 -6.91
N GLY A 15 -0.26 -11.99 -6.14
CA GLY A 15 -0.27 -11.96 -4.68
C GLY A 15 -1.66 -12.21 -4.09
N ARG A 16 -2.31 -13.30 -4.49
CA ARG A 16 -3.66 -13.76 -4.08
C ARG A 16 -3.93 -13.64 -2.56
N ARG A 17 -2.92 -13.87 -1.72
CA ARG A 17 -3.03 -13.81 -0.25
C ARG A 17 -2.74 -12.44 0.34
N SER A 18 -2.57 -11.40 -0.48
CA SER A 18 -2.34 -10.05 0.03
C SER A 18 -3.64 -9.45 0.59
N PHE A 19 -3.56 -8.85 1.77
CA PHE A 19 -4.65 -8.09 2.37
C PHE A 19 -5.16 -6.99 1.41
N LEU A 20 -4.24 -6.22 0.83
CA LEU A 20 -4.58 -5.17 -0.11
C LEU A 20 -5.24 -5.73 -1.38
N ALA A 21 -4.71 -6.85 -1.91
CA ALA A 21 -5.27 -7.50 -3.10
C ALA A 21 -6.72 -7.93 -2.86
N GLY A 22 -7.03 -8.50 -1.70
CA GLY A 22 -8.39 -8.92 -1.36
C GLY A 22 -9.41 -7.79 -1.47
N HIS A 23 -9.08 -6.60 -0.96
CA HIS A 23 -9.94 -5.42 -1.08
C HIS A 23 -10.05 -4.89 -2.52
N VAL A 24 -8.94 -4.88 -3.26
CA VAL A 24 -8.93 -4.44 -4.66
C VAL A 24 -9.78 -5.34 -5.55
N LEU A 25 -9.75 -6.64 -5.32
CA LEU A 25 -10.57 -7.60 -6.07
C LEU A 25 -12.07 -7.32 -5.94
N SER A 26 -12.52 -6.81 -4.78
CA SER A 26 -13.91 -6.42 -4.58
C SER A 26 -14.31 -5.14 -5.33
N ALA A 27 -13.34 -4.34 -5.75
CA ALA A 27 -13.55 -3.09 -6.50
C ALA A 27 -13.37 -3.23 -8.02
N LEU A 28 -12.90 -4.38 -8.50
CA LEU A 28 -12.66 -4.65 -9.91
C LEU A 28 -13.76 -5.54 -10.52
N PRO A 29 -14.13 -5.34 -11.79
CA PRO A 29 -15.03 -6.26 -12.49
C PRO A 29 -14.42 -7.66 -12.62
N ALA A 30 -15.04 -8.66 -12.00
CA ALA A 30 -14.51 -10.03 -11.93
C ALA A 30 -14.17 -10.62 -13.32
N ALA A 31 -14.96 -10.32 -14.35
CA ALA A 31 -14.73 -10.79 -15.72
C ALA A 31 -13.41 -10.28 -16.34
N ARG A 32 -12.82 -9.21 -15.79
CA ARG A 32 -11.58 -8.60 -16.29
C ARG A 32 -10.35 -8.94 -15.46
N VAL A 33 -10.48 -9.76 -14.42
CA VAL A 33 -9.40 -10.00 -13.46
C VAL A 33 -8.91 -11.44 -13.53
N CYS A 34 -7.58 -11.60 -13.55
CA CYS A 34 -6.90 -12.87 -13.33
C CYS A 34 -6.07 -12.74 -12.05
N VAL A 35 -6.18 -13.70 -11.13
CA VAL A 35 -5.49 -13.65 -9.83
C VAL A 35 -4.59 -14.85 -9.66
N VAL A 36 -3.32 -14.60 -9.35
CA VAL A 36 -2.31 -15.67 -9.14
C VAL A 36 -1.53 -15.48 -7.84
N GLY A 37 -0.97 -16.57 -7.34
CA GLY A 37 0.05 -16.54 -6.29
C GLY A 37 1.42 -16.11 -6.84
N HIS A 38 2.35 -15.76 -5.95
CA HIS A 38 3.73 -15.45 -6.34
C HIS A 38 4.50 -16.69 -6.87
N ASP A 39 4.08 -17.87 -6.50
CA ASP A 39 4.56 -19.18 -6.95
C ASP A 39 4.16 -19.49 -8.40
N GLU A 40 3.07 -18.88 -8.87
CA GLU A 40 2.57 -19.07 -10.24
C GLU A 40 3.18 -18.10 -11.27
N ILE A 41 4.08 -17.20 -10.88
CA ILE A 41 4.73 -16.24 -11.79
C ILE A 41 5.44 -16.96 -12.96
N GLY A 42 5.85 -18.23 -12.79
CA GLY A 42 6.51 -19.05 -13.79
C GLY A 42 5.63 -19.62 -14.90
N ARG A 43 4.30 -19.58 -14.80
CA ARG A 43 3.36 -20.19 -15.77
C ARG A 43 3.54 -19.62 -17.17
N ALA A 44 3.52 -20.49 -18.20
CA ALA A 44 3.73 -20.08 -19.58
C ALA A 44 2.62 -19.15 -20.10
N ASP A 45 1.36 -19.45 -19.76
CA ASP A 45 0.13 -18.75 -20.17
C ASP A 45 -0.20 -17.48 -19.37
N LEU A 46 0.63 -17.13 -18.36
CA LEU A 46 0.34 -16.09 -17.39
C LEU A 46 -0.05 -14.73 -18.00
N LEU A 47 0.60 -14.36 -19.08
CA LEU A 47 0.47 -13.03 -19.72
C LEU A 47 -0.45 -13.00 -20.94
N GLU A 48 -1.16 -14.08 -21.26
CA GLU A 48 -2.08 -14.14 -22.39
C GLU A 48 -3.30 -13.26 -22.15
N GLY A 49 -3.58 -12.34 -23.07
CA GLY A 49 -4.70 -11.39 -22.98
C GLY A 49 -4.61 -10.41 -21.80
N VAL A 50 -3.44 -10.25 -21.17
CA VAL A 50 -3.20 -9.29 -20.08
C VAL A 50 -2.86 -7.92 -20.65
N ALA A 51 -3.58 -6.90 -20.21
CA ALA A 51 -3.32 -5.48 -20.53
C ALA A 51 -2.54 -4.75 -19.42
N CYS A 52 -2.74 -5.16 -18.15
CA CYS A 52 -2.08 -4.54 -17.00
C CYS A 52 -1.74 -5.61 -15.96
N VAL A 53 -0.55 -5.50 -15.37
CA VAL A 53 -0.11 -6.30 -14.21
C VAL A 53 -0.05 -5.40 -12.98
N VAL A 54 -0.65 -5.84 -11.88
CA VAL A 54 -0.54 -5.20 -10.56
C VAL A 54 0.08 -6.21 -9.60
N ASN A 55 1.25 -5.91 -9.06
CA ASN A 55 1.95 -6.84 -8.16
C ASN A 55 1.81 -6.44 -6.69
N PHE A 56 1.15 -7.29 -5.90
CA PHE A 56 1.05 -7.21 -4.44
C PHE A 56 2.00 -8.16 -3.73
N ALA A 57 2.67 -9.04 -4.48
CA ALA A 57 3.60 -9.99 -3.88
C ALA A 57 4.88 -9.27 -3.44
N ARG A 58 5.37 -9.63 -2.26
CA ARG A 58 6.61 -9.15 -1.68
C ARG A 58 7.38 -10.34 -1.11
N HIS A 59 8.68 -10.39 -1.39
CA HIS A 59 9.50 -11.43 -0.77
C HIS A 59 9.65 -11.17 0.74
N PRO A 60 9.53 -12.18 1.62
CA PRO A 60 9.63 -12.01 3.07
C PRO A 60 10.94 -11.36 3.53
N LEU A 61 12.05 -11.65 2.84
CA LEU A 61 13.38 -11.11 3.15
C LEU A 61 13.64 -9.69 2.59
N LEU A 62 12.66 -9.03 1.97
CA LEU A 62 12.85 -7.69 1.42
C LEU A 62 13.35 -6.72 2.51
N GLY A 63 14.52 -6.13 2.27
CA GLY A 63 15.20 -5.25 3.23
C GLY A 63 16.10 -5.96 4.24
N SER A 64 16.24 -7.29 4.19
CA SER A 64 17.20 -8.03 5.03
C SER A 64 18.53 -8.26 4.32
N ALA A 65 19.58 -8.60 5.09
CA ALA A 65 20.91 -8.92 4.54
C ALA A 65 20.93 -10.12 3.59
N GLY A 66 19.97 -11.06 3.75
CA GLY A 66 19.82 -12.24 2.89
C GLY A 66 19.06 -11.98 1.59
N TYR A 67 18.53 -10.79 1.39
CA TYR A 67 17.75 -10.47 0.18
C TYR A 67 18.64 -10.36 -1.06
N ARG A 68 18.28 -11.09 -2.11
CA ARG A 68 18.95 -11.10 -3.42
C ARG A 68 17.93 -10.69 -4.49
N PRO A 69 17.86 -9.39 -4.87
CA PRO A 69 16.83 -8.85 -5.75
C PRO A 69 16.69 -9.62 -7.06
N GLU A 70 17.82 -9.96 -7.70
CA GLU A 70 17.83 -10.61 -9.02
C GLU A 70 17.11 -11.97 -9.03
N ALA A 71 17.16 -12.70 -7.93
CA ALA A 71 16.54 -14.02 -7.79
C ALA A 71 15.18 -13.97 -7.08
N MET A 72 15.03 -13.05 -6.12
CA MET A 72 13.93 -13.09 -5.15
C MET A 72 12.84 -12.05 -5.40
N ASP A 73 13.13 -10.95 -6.12
CA ASP A 73 12.17 -9.87 -6.31
C ASP A 73 11.05 -10.27 -7.29
N PRO A 74 9.78 -10.35 -6.85
CA PRO A 74 8.67 -10.68 -7.73
C PRO A 74 8.45 -9.64 -8.84
N ASP A 75 8.69 -8.34 -8.55
CA ASP A 75 8.55 -7.26 -9.53
C ASP A 75 9.57 -7.43 -10.66
N LEU A 76 10.84 -7.72 -10.34
CA LEU A 76 11.88 -7.94 -11.35
C LEU A 76 11.64 -9.21 -12.18
N ARG A 77 11.17 -10.28 -11.55
CA ARG A 77 10.82 -11.52 -12.24
C ARG A 77 9.67 -11.29 -13.24
N LEU A 78 8.63 -10.57 -12.84
CA LEU A 78 7.51 -10.22 -13.71
C LEU A 78 7.94 -9.30 -14.84
N ALA A 79 8.73 -8.26 -14.55
CA ALA A 79 9.21 -7.31 -15.56
C ALA A 79 10.03 -8.00 -16.66
N ARG A 80 10.92 -8.92 -16.30
CA ARG A 80 11.68 -9.72 -17.28
C ARG A 80 10.77 -10.58 -18.15
N ARG A 81 9.73 -11.17 -17.58
CA ARG A 81 8.75 -11.95 -18.36
C ARG A 81 7.90 -11.12 -19.30
N LEU A 82 7.64 -9.88 -18.92
CA LEU A 82 6.95 -8.94 -19.81
C LEU A 82 7.74 -8.65 -21.08
N GLY A 83 9.08 -8.56 -20.97
CA GLY A 83 9.92 -8.24 -22.12
C GLY A 83 9.40 -7.00 -22.87
N GLU A 84 9.25 -7.11 -24.19
CA GLU A 84 8.76 -6.03 -25.07
C GLU A 84 7.22 -5.97 -25.20
N ARG A 85 6.48 -6.85 -24.53
CA ARG A 85 5.01 -6.85 -24.59
C ARG A 85 4.43 -5.51 -24.17
N ARG A 86 3.42 -5.02 -24.87
CA ARG A 86 2.71 -3.76 -24.58
C ARG A 86 1.75 -3.89 -23.37
N VAL A 87 2.22 -4.49 -22.30
CA VAL A 87 1.48 -4.67 -21.05
C VAL A 87 1.93 -3.59 -20.05
N ALA A 88 0.98 -2.89 -19.46
CA ALA A 88 1.27 -1.94 -18.40
C ALA A 88 1.64 -2.67 -17.10
N TYR A 89 2.46 -2.03 -16.30
CA TYR A 89 2.88 -2.57 -15.00
C TYR A 89 2.66 -1.55 -13.89
N VAL A 90 1.97 -1.95 -12.84
CA VAL A 90 1.75 -1.15 -11.64
C VAL A 90 2.53 -1.77 -10.48
N MET A 91 3.58 -1.08 -10.05
CA MET A 91 4.41 -1.44 -8.90
C MET A 91 3.88 -0.78 -7.64
N LEU A 92 3.68 -1.54 -6.57
CA LEU A 92 3.43 -0.99 -5.24
C LEU A 92 4.78 -0.69 -4.55
N SER A 93 5.15 0.57 -4.53
CA SER A 93 6.27 1.12 -3.78
C SER A 93 5.82 1.69 -2.44
N SER A 94 6.60 2.55 -1.82
CA SER A 94 6.34 3.08 -0.48
C SER A 94 6.84 4.51 -0.36
N ARG A 95 6.20 5.30 0.50
CA ARG A 95 6.72 6.59 0.95
C ARG A 95 8.13 6.49 1.57
N MET A 96 8.53 5.31 2.04
CA MET A 96 9.84 5.05 2.65
C MET A 96 11.03 5.23 1.69
N VAL A 97 10.78 5.44 0.41
CA VAL A 97 11.82 5.78 -0.57
C VAL A 97 12.25 7.24 -0.53
N TYR A 98 11.42 8.12 0.06
CA TYR A 98 11.75 9.54 0.20
C TYR A 98 12.78 9.78 1.29
N ALA A 99 13.55 10.86 1.13
CA ALA A 99 14.33 11.42 2.23
C ALA A 99 13.38 12.03 3.29
N PRO A 100 13.81 12.09 4.56
CA PRO A 100 13.09 12.83 5.59
C PRO A 100 12.79 14.27 5.16
N SER A 101 11.59 14.77 5.45
CA SER A 101 11.15 16.12 5.08
C SER A 101 10.21 16.67 6.14
N ALA A 102 10.25 17.99 6.33
CA ALA A 102 9.31 18.70 7.22
C ALA A 102 7.97 19.06 6.53
N GLY A 103 7.89 18.97 5.21
CA GLY A 103 6.71 19.33 4.42
C GLY A 103 6.10 18.15 3.67
N PRO A 104 5.00 18.39 2.93
CA PRO A 104 4.39 17.40 2.06
C PRO A 104 5.39 16.88 1.01
N LEU A 105 5.35 15.57 0.76
CA LEU A 105 6.25 14.87 -0.14
C LEU A 105 5.62 14.76 -1.53
N ALA A 106 6.02 15.63 -2.47
CA ALA A 106 5.64 15.50 -3.87
C ALA A 106 6.39 14.33 -4.55
N GLU A 107 5.92 13.86 -5.72
CA GLU A 107 6.59 12.81 -6.49
C GLU A 107 8.02 13.18 -6.91
N SER A 108 8.29 14.47 -7.06
CA SER A 108 9.60 15.04 -7.37
C SER A 108 10.50 15.23 -6.15
N ALA A 109 9.97 15.01 -4.92
CA ALA A 109 10.76 15.18 -3.70
C ALA A 109 11.99 14.26 -3.70
N PRO A 110 13.11 14.68 -3.08
CA PRO A 110 14.33 13.89 -3.02
C PRO A 110 14.09 12.50 -2.43
N THR A 111 14.68 11.49 -3.07
CA THR A 111 14.73 10.14 -2.52
C THR A 111 16.00 9.98 -1.70
N GLY A 112 15.87 9.32 -0.54
CA GLY A 112 16.98 9.11 0.40
C GLY A 112 16.52 8.25 1.57
N PRO A 113 16.21 6.96 1.30
CA PRO A 113 15.59 6.08 2.30
C PRO A 113 16.53 5.86 3.50
N SER A 114 15.99 6.06 4.69
CA SER A 114 16.72 5.88 5.96
C SER A 114 16.86 4.41 6.35
N ASP A 115 15.96 3.53 5.90
CA ASP A 115 15.95 2.11 6.27
C ASP A 115 16.23 1.16 5.08
N ALA A 116 16.49 -0.10 5.40
CA ALA A 116 16.82 -1.13 4.42
C ALA A 116 15.62 -1.48 3.50
N TYR A 117 14.40 -1.38 4.02
CA TYR A 117 13.20 -1.62 3.23
C TYR A 117 13.01 -0.54 2.15
N GLY A 118 13.12 0.74 2.53
CA GLY A 118 13.04 1.86 1.58
C GLY A 118 14.16 1.80 0.53
N ARG A 119 15.40 1.47 0.94
CA ARG A 119 16.51 1.27 0.00
C ARG A 119 16.23 0.16 -1.01
N ALA A 120 15.68 -0.98 -0.56
CA ALA A 120 15.33 -2.08 -1.45
C ALA A 120 14.20 -1.69 -2.42
N LYS A 121 13.18 -0.95 -1.95
CA LYS A 121 12.10 -0.45 -2.80
C LYS A 121 12.61 0.54 -3.84
N LEU A 122 13.46 1.50 -3.45
CA LEU A 122 14.04 2.47 -4.38
C LEU A 122 14.91 1.79 -5.46
N ALA A 123 15.71 0.79 -5.07
CA ALA A 123 16.50 0.00 -6.01
C ALA A 123 15.60 -0.76 -7.01
N ALA A 124 14.48 -1.31 -6.56
CA ALA A 124 13.50 -1.96 -7.43
C ALA A 124 12.84 -0.95 -8.39
N GLU A 125 12.43 0.26 -7.89
CA GLU A 125 11.91 1.33 -8.75
C GLU A 125 12.89 1.66 -9.89
N THR A 126 14.18 1.83 -9.58
CA THR A 126 15.22 2.17 -10.57
C THR A 126 15.35 1.09 -11.63
N ARG A 127 15.44 -0.18 -11.24
CA ARG A 127 15.56 -1.31 -12.16
C ARG A 127 14.34 -1.50 -13.04
N LEU A 128 13.15 -1.35 -12.46
CA LEU A 128 11.90 -1.47 -13.21
C LEU A 128 11.75 -0.36 -14.25
N ARG A 129 12.20 0.87 -13.96
CA ARG A 129 12.22 1.95 -14.95
C ARG A 129 13.11 1.59 -16.14
N GLN A 130 14.26 0.97 -15.91
CA GLN A 130 15.15 0.52 -16.98
C GLN A 130 14.51 -0.59 -17.85
N LEU A 131 13.78 -1.51 -17.24
CA LEU A 131 13.18 -2.65 -17.93
C LEU A 131 11.87 -2.31 -18.66
N LEU A 132 11.06 -1.42 -18.11
CA LEU A 132 9.68 -1.21 -18.54
C LEU A 132 9.42 0.16 -19.16
N GLY A 133 10.27 1.14 -18.89
CA GLY A 133 10.12 2.51 -19.42
C GLY A 133 8.75 3.12 -19.08
N GLU A 134 8.08 3.65 -20.09
CA GLU A 134 6.77 4.32 -19.97
C GLU A 134 5.61 3.37 -19.59
N ARG A 135 5.81 2.06 -19.70
CA ARG A 135 4.80 1.06 -19.29
C ARG A 135 4.66 0.94 -17.77
N LEU A 136 5.60 1.51 -17.02
CA LEU A 136 5.66 1.41 -15.56
C LEU A 136 4.90 2.56 -14.90
N THR A 137 3.99 2.21 -13.99
CA THR A 137 3.44 3.10 -12.98
C THR A 137 3.94 2.67 -11.61
N ILE A 138 4.59 3.56 -10.89
CA ILE A 138 5.10 3.33 -9.53
C ILE A 138 4.18 4.04 -8.54
N LEU A 139 3.53 3.29 -7.67
CA LEU A 139 2.69 3.84 -6.61
C LEU A 139 3.47 3.95 -5.31
N ARG A 140 3.83 5.16 -4.89
CA ARG A 140 4.42 5.40 -3.57
C ARG A 140 3.30 5.56 -2.55
N LEU A 141 3.09 4.51 -1.77
CA LEU A 141 1.96 4.41 -0.86
C LEU A 141 2.24 5.08 0.48
N ALA A 142 1.25 5.80 1.00
CA ALA A 142 1.14 6.18 2.41
C ALA A 142 0.84 4.94 3.30
N ASN A 143 0.45 5.16 4.56
CA ASN A 143 0.00 4.06 5.41
C ASN A 143 -1.42 3.65 5.02
N VAL A 144 -1.55 2.60 4.22
CA VAL A 144 -2.86 1.99 3.95
C VAL A 144 -3.29 1.18 5.16
N PHE A 145 -4.49 1.43 5.67
CA PHE A 145 -5.01 0.79 6.87
C PHE A 145 -6.43 0.23 6.69
N GLY A 146 -6.75 -0.78 7.50
CA GLY A 146 -8.05 -1.42 7.58
C GLY A 146 -8.00 -2.57 8.56
N TYR A 147 -9.12 -3.22 8.83
CA TYR A 147 -9.14 -4.37 9.72
C TYR A 147 -8.41 -5.56 9.09
N GLU A 148 -7.26 -5.91 9.63
CA GLU A 148 -6.46 -7.05 9.23
C GLU A 148 -6.06 -7.88 10.47
N ARG A 149 -6.50 -9.14 10.52
CA ARG A 149 -6.01 -10.16 11.48
C ARG A 149 -5.51 -11.37 10.69
N THR A 150 -4.34 -11.24 10.10
CA THR A 150 -3.68 -12.35 9.40
C THR A 150 -2.49 -12.80 10.23
N PRO A 151 -2.47 -14.03 10.77
CA PRO A 151 -1.35 -14.54 11.57
C PRO A 151 -0.02 -14.38 10.83
N GLY A 152 1.00 -13.93 11.56
CA GLY A 152 2.35 -13.74 11.01
C GLY A 152 2.54 -12.47 10.17
N ARG A 153 1.55 -11.62 10.01
CA ARG A 153 1.68 -10.33 9.36
C ARG A 153 2.11 -9.23 10.32
N ALA A 154 3.17 -8.51 9.93
CA ALA A 154 3.77 -7.46 10.74
C ALA A 154 3.47 -6.05 10.20
N SER A 155 2.25 -5.79 9.67
CA SER A 155 1.86 -4.41 9.37
C SER A 155 1.71 -3.61 10.66
N PHE A 156 1.94 -2.28 10.57
CA PHE A 156 1.81 -1.40 11.73
C PHE A 156 0.45 -1.59 12.41
N LEU A 157 -0.63 -1.55 11.63
CA LEU A 157 -1.98 -1.67 12.19
C LEU A 157 -2.31 -3.09 12.69
N ALA A 158 -1.86 -4.14 12.00
CA ALA A 158 -2.09 -5.51 12.47
C ALA A 158 -1.50 -5.71 13.88
N ARG A 159 -0.27 -5.23 14.13
CA ARG A 159 0.34 -5.29 15.47
C ARG A 159 -0.45 -4.52 16.53
N LEU A 160 -0.99 -3.34 16.17
CA LEU A 160 -1.83 -2.57 17.09
C LEU A 160 -3.11 -3.32 17.44
N LEU A 161 -3.78 -3.90 16.45
CA LEU A 161 -5.01 -4.65 16.64
C LEU A 161 -4.77 -5.94 17.44
N ASP A 162 -3.67 -6.65 17.19
CA ASP A 162 -3.33 -7.88 17.92
C ASP A 162 -3.07 -7.59 19.41
N ARG A 163 -2.33 -6.52 19.72
CA ARG A 163 -2.11 -6.11 21.11
C ARG A 163 -3.40 -5.64 21.78
N LEU A 164 -4.18 -4.84 21.08
CA LEU A 164 -5.47 -4.38 21.59
C LEU A 164 -6.41 -5.56 21.90
N ALA A 165 -6.43 -6.59 21.08
CA ALA A 165 -7.21 -7.79 21.32
C ALA A 165 -6.74 -8.59 22.53
N GLY A 166 -5.42 -8.80 22.68
CA GLY A 166 -4.84 -9.63 23.75
C GLY A 166 -4.66 -8.91 25.07
N GLU A 167 -4.18 -7.66 25.03
CA GLU A 167 -3.75 -6.90 26.23
C GLU A 167 -4.73 -5.76 26.57
N GLY A 168 -5.66 -5.41 25.69
CA GLY A 168 -6.51 -4.23 25.86
C GLY A 168 -5.78 -2.91 25.66
N GLU A 169 -4.61 -2.93 25.00
CA GLU A 169 -3.71 -1.77 24.92
C GLU A 169 -3.20 -1.57 23.48
N ILE A 170 -3.09 -0.30 23.09
CA ILE A 170 -2.31 0.12 21.92
C ILE A 170 -1.01 0.71 22.42
N HIS A 171 0.12 0.15 21.98
CA HIS A 171 1.45 0.61 22.37
C HIS A 171 2.15 1.39 21.26
N TYR A 172 2.68 2.56 21.60
CA TYR A 172 3.51 3.38 20.72
C TYR A 172 4.89 3.61 21.31
N ASP A 173 5.92 3.40 20.48
CA ASP A 173 7.30 3.81 20.72
C ASP A 173 7.61 5.18 20.07
N MET A 174 6.58 5.94 19.76
CA MET A 174 6.67 7.26 19.12
C MET A 174 5.71 8.25 19.78
N SER A 175 5.98 9.55 19.58
CA SER A 175 5.08 10.61 19.99
C SER A 175 3.69 10.44 19.31
N PRO A 176 2.60 10.50 20.07
CA PRO A 176 1.24 10.40 19.51
C PRO A 176 0.85 11.63 18.66
N PHE A 177 1.67 12.69 18.70
CA PHE A 177 1.46 13.93 17.92
C PHE A 177 2.13 13.89 16.54
N VAL A 178 2.96 12.91 16.25
CA VAL A 178 3.56 12.77 14.91
C VAL A 178 2.47 12.62 13.86
N ALA A 179 2.44 13.56 12.92
CA ALA A 179 1.49 13.53 11.81
C ALA A 179 1.93 12.53 10.74
N ARG A 180 1.02 11.66 10.34
CA ARG A 180 1.24 10.70 9.25
C ARG A 180 0.03 10.66 8.32
N ASP A 181 0.29 10.29 7.08
CA ASP A 181 -0.75 10.07 6.08
C ASP A 181 -1.30 8.64 6.21
N PHE A 182 -2.62 8.54 6.40
CA PHE A 182 -3.34 7.29 6.51
C PHE A 182 -4.44 7.22 5.47
N LEU A 183 -4.43 6.16 4.66
CA LEU A 183 -5.42 5.92 3.62
C LEU A 183 -6.24 4.67 3.97
N PRO A 184 -7.58 4.76 4.09
CA PRO A 184 -8.43 3.58 4.25
C PRO A 184 -8.23 2.58 3.10
N VAL A 185 -8.20 1.29 3.41
CA VAL A 185 -7.97 0.24 2.39
C VAL A 185 -9.06 0.20 1.33
N GLU A 186 -10.28 0.57 1.67
CA GLU A 186 -11.39 0.68 0.71
C GLU A 186 -11.19 1.86 -0.26
N ALA A 187 -10.68 2.99 0.24
CA ALA A 187 -10.30 4.13 -0.61
C ALA A 187 -9.14 3.75 -1.54
N PHE A 188 -8.11 3.09 -1.00
CA PHE A 188 -7.01 2.54 -1.81
C PHE A 188 -7.52 1.60 -2.90
N ALA A 189 -8.47 0.71 -2.59
CA ALA A 189 -9.03 -0.24 -3.54
C ALA A 189 -9.76 0.46 -4.70
N ARG A 190 -10.56 1.48 -4.41
CA ARG A 190 -11.25 2.30 -5.44
C ARG A 190 -10.24 3.00 -6.35
N LEU A 191 -9.24 3.66 -5.77
CA LEU A 191 -8.18 4.35 -6.52
C LEU A 191 -7.40 3.39 -7.42
N LEU A 192 -6.97 2.25 -6.86
CA LEU A 192 -6.18 1.28 -7.62
C LEU A 192 -6.99 0.64 -8.75
N ALA A 193 -8.28 0.45 -8.59
CA ALA A 193 -9.14 -0.04 -9.67
C ALA A 193 -9.14 0.93 -10.87
N GLY A 194 -9.25 2.24 -10.62
CA GLY A 194 -9.13 3.27 -11.66
C GLY A 194 -7.73 3.32 -12.28
N ILE A 195 -6.68 3.29 -11.44
CA ILE A 195 -5.28 3.28 -11.90
C ILE A 195 -4.98 2.06 -12.77
N ALA A 196 -5.45 0.86 -12.38
CA ALA A 196 -5.21 -0.37 -13.13
C ALA A 196 -5.95 -0.39 -14.47
N ALA A 197 -7.10 0.28 -14.57
CA ALA A 197 -7.84 0.42 -15.82
C ALA A 197 -7.13 1.35 -16.82
N ALA A 198 -6.52 2.44 -16.33
CA ALA A 198 -5.80 3.44 -17.12
C ALA A 198 -4.50 3.88 -16.43
N PRO A 199 -3.44 3.04 -16.41
CA PRO A 199 -2.21 3.36 -15.71
C PRO A 199 -1.56 4.66 -16.25
N PRO A 200 -1.29 5.66 -15.38
CA PRO A 200 -0.83 6.98 -15.83
C PRO A 200 0.63 7.01 -16.27
N GLY A 201 1.41 5.98 -15.93
CA GLY A 201 2.85 5.97 -16.12
C GLY A 201 3.61 6.85 -15.11
N GLY A 202 4.91 6.57 -14.94
CA GLY A 202 5.77 7.30 -14.02
C GLY A 202 5.45 7.05 -12.55
N VAL A 203 5.77 8.03 -11.68
CA VAL A 203 5.55 7.95 -10.24
C VAL A 203 4.22 8.61 -9.89
N LEU A 204 3.48 8.01 -8.98
CA LEU A 204 2.24 8.55 -8.41
C LEU A 204 2.22 8.31 -6.91
N ASN A 205 2.04 9.37 -6.13
CA ASN A 205 1.78 9.28 -4.71
C ASN A 205 0.34 8.82 -4.46
N VAL A 206 0.17 7.83 -3.60
CA VAL A 206 -1.15 7.30 -3.22
C VAL A 206 -1.30 7.35 -1.71
N GLY A 207 -2.02 8.34 -1.24
CA GLY A 207 -2.30 8.63 0.16
C GLY A 207 -3.60 9.39 0.30
N SER A 208 -3.93 9.80 1.50
CA SER A 208 -5.05 10.71 1.77
C SER A 208 -4.68 12.17 1.51
N GLY A 209 -3.38 12.51 1.60
CA GLY A 209 -2.90 13.89 1.64
C GLY A 209 -3.24 14.63 2.93
N ILE A 210 -3.71 13.92 3.96
CA ILE A 210 -4.13 14.46 5.25
C ILE A 210 -3.12 14.06 6.32
N GLY A 211 -2.50 15.06 6.96
CA GLY A 211 -1.63 14.85 8.12
C GLY A 211 -2.45 14.56 9.37
N LEU A 212 -2.53 13.31 9.79
CA LEU A 212 -3.25 12.89 10.98
C LEU A 212 -2.28 12.51 12.10
N PRO A 213 -2.37 13.10 13.31
CA PRO A 213 -1.62 12.62 14.47
C PRO A 213 -1.87 11.13 14.72
N THR A 214 -0.81 10.34 14.90
CA THR A 214 -0.92 8.88 15.08
C THR A 214 -1.79 8.50 16.27
N GLY A 215 -1.72 9.28 17.37
CA GLY A 215 -2.55 9.09 18.54
C GLY A 215 -4.04 9.28 18.25
N ARG A 216 -4.40 10.16 17.33
CA ARG A 216 -5.80 10.36 16.93
C ARG A 216 -6.38 9.12 16.26
N LEU A 217 -5.61 8.48 15.38
CA LEU A 217 -6.02 7.22 14.76
C LEU A 217 -6.22 6.12 15.82
N ALA A 218 -5.29 6.01 16.78
CA ALA A 218 -5.40 5.04 17.88
C ALA A 218 -6.66 5.28 18.73
N LEU A 219 -6.97 6.52 19.09
CA LEU A 219 -8.16 6.86 19.86
C LEU A 219 -9.46 6.51 19.11
N TRP A 220 -9.53 6.69 17.80
CA TRP A 220 -10.70 6.26 17.01
C TRP A 220 -10.84 4.75 16.94
N ILE A 221 -9.74 3.99 16.91
CA ILE A 221 -9.79 2.54 16.99
C ILE A 221 -10.29 2.10 18.37
N LEU A 222 -9.81 2.72 19.46
CA LEU A 222 -10.27 2.47 20.83
C LEU A 222 -11.75 2.84 21.01
N GLU A 223 -12.20 3.97 20.46
CA GLU A 223 -13.63 4.35 20.43
C GLU A 223 -14.47 3.21 19.84
N GLY A 224 -14.01 2.64 18.73
CA GLY A 224 -14.70 1.51 18.08
C GLY A 224 -14.65 0.20 18.87
N PHE A 225 -13.52 -0.08 19.51
CA PHE A 225 -13.32 -1.27 20.34
C PHE A 225 -14.13 -1.23 21.65
N GLY A 226 -14.46 -0.01 22.12
CA GLY A 226 -15.29 0.24 23.29
C GLY A 226 -14.58 0.13 24.63
N ARG A 227 -13.31 -0.21 24.65
CA ARG A 227 -12.47 -0.35 25.85
C ARG A 227 -10.97 -0.22 25.48
N GLY A 228 -10.10 -0.28 26.50
CA GLY A 228 -8.66 -0.26 26.32
C GLY A 228 -8.06 1.14 26.42
N ARG A 229 -6.75 1.22 26.25
CA ARG A 229 -5.99 2.47 26.40
C ARG A 229 -4.83 2.57 25.42
N LEU A 230 -4.40 3.79 25.15
CA LEU A 230 -3.16 4.09 24.45
C LEU A 230 -2.03 4.25 25.46
N VAL A 231 -0.98 3.47 25.29
CA VAL A 231 0.25 3.49 26.10
C VAL A 231 1.39 4.04 25.24
N ILE A 232 2.12 5.00 25.75
CA ILE A 232 3.31 5.55 25.11
C ILE A 232 4.53 5.02 25.86
N ASP A 233 5.21 4.03 25.29
CA ASP A 233 6.37 3.39 25.92
C ASP A 233 7.62 4.30 25.89
N ALA A 234 7.83 4.98 24.74
CA ALA A 234 8.88 5.97 24.57
C ALA A 234 8.43 7.00 23.53
N PRO A 235 8.27 8.28 23.91
CA PRO A 235 7.82 9.33 23.01
C PRO A 235 8.97 9.80 22.10
N ARG A 236 9.52 8.90 21.29
CA ARG A 236 10.54 9.25 20.29
C ARG A 236 9.92 10.12 19.22
N GLU A 237 10.64 11.16 18.84
CA GLU A 237 10.28 11.90 17.64
C GLU A 237 10.65 11.07 16.40
N HIS A 238 9.68 10.84 15.57
CA HIS A 238 9.86 10.25 14.25
C HIS A 238 9.47 11.27 13.20
N ASP A 239 10.02 11.12 12.00
CA ASP A 239 9.65 11.98 10.89
C ASP A 239 8.14 11.94 10.63
N ALA A 240 7.52 13.11 10.67
CA ALA A 240 6.20 13.31 10.12
C ALA A 240 6.27 13.09 8.60
N PHE A 241 5.21 12.57 8.01
CA PHE A 241 5.10 12.56 6.57
C PHE A 241 3.66 12.66 6.11
N VAL A 242 3.47 13.45 5.10
CA VAL A 242 2.22 13.57 4.35
C VAL A 242 2.59 13.56 2.88
N LEU A 243 1.90 12.79 2.08
CA LEU A 243 2.12 12.80 0.65
C LEU A 243 1.39 13.99 0.01
N ASP A 244 2.05 14.68 -0.90
CA ASP A 244 1.34 15.54 -1.84
C ASP A 244 0.64 14.64 -2.86
N VAL A 245 -0.68 14.72 -2.88
CA VAL A 245 -1.55 13.90 -3.72
C VAL A 245 -2.25 14.72 -4.81
N THR A 246 -1.69 15.89 -5.15
CA THR A 246 -2.27 16.80 -6.18
C THR A 246 -2.46 16.07 -7.50
N ARG A 247 -1.44 15.37 -7.98
CA ARG A 247 -1.52 14.58 -9.22
C ARG A 247 -2.55 13.44 -9.13
N LEU A 248 -2.67 12.80 -7.98
CA LEU A 248 -3.69 11.75 -7.77
C LEU A 248 -5.10 12.35 -7.84
N ARG A 249 -5.33 13.52 -7.22
CA ARG A 249 -6.62 14.23 -7.27
C ARG A 249 -7.01 14.64 -8.70
N GLU A 250 -6.07 15.12 -9.46
CA GLU A 250 -6.30 15.49 -10.88
C GLU A 250 -6.73 14.29 -11.74
N LEU A 251 -6.20 13.10 -11.44
CA LEU A 251 -6.45 11.88 -12.21
C LEU A 251 -7.69 11.11 -11.75
N HIS A 252 -7.98 11.11 -10.44
CA HIS A 252 -8.95 10.18 -9.84
C HIS A 252 -9.91 10.85 -8.83
N GLY A 253 -9.86 12.17 -8.67
CA GLY A 253 -10.65 12.90 -7.67
C GLY A 253 -10.09 12.76 -6.26
N GLU A 254 -10.85 13.22 -5.27
CA GLU A 254 -10.44 13.20 -3.86
C GLU A 254 -10.25 11.77 -3.34
N PRO A 255 -9.07 11.42 -2.78
CA PRO A 255 -8.79 10.08 -2.30
C PRO A 255 -9.74 9.61 -1.20
N CYS A 256 -9.91 10.43 -0.17
CA CYS A 256 -10.84 10.24 0.93
C CYS A 256 -10.93 11.51 1.79
N THR A 257 -11.93 11.58 2.67
CA THR A 257 -12.11 12.65 3.65
C THR A 257 -11.59 12.24 5.02
N LEU A 258 -11.35 13.22 5.91
CA LEU A 258 -11.02 12.97 7.31
C LEU A 258 -12.12 12.17 8.03
N GLU A 259 -13.38 12.43 7.68
CA GLU A 259 -14.53 11.71 8.23
C GLU A 259 -14.52 10.23 7.79
N GLU A 260 -14.18 9.94 6.54
CA GLU A 260 -14.01 8.55 6.06
C GLU A 260 -12.87 7.85 6.80
N ILE A 261 -11.72 8.52 7.03
CA ILE A 261 -10.61 7.96 7.82
C ILE A 261 -11.10 7.60 9.23
N ARG A 262 -11.80 8.52 9.91
CA ARG A 262 -12.38 8.28 11.25
C ARG A 262 -13.35 7.10 11.22
N ALA A 263 -14.31 7.11 10.31
CA ALA A 263 -15.33 6.07 10.22
C ALA A 263 -14.70 4.66 10.05
N ARG A 264 -13.65 4.56 9.22
CA ARG A 264 -12.93 3.29 9.00
C ARG A 264 -12.07 2.87 10.19
N ALA A 265 -11.47 3.80 10.91
CA ALA A 265 -10.73 3.51 12.14
C ALA A 265 -11.69 2.97 13.23
N VAL A 266 -12.82 3.65 13.47
CA VAL A 266 -13.85 3.20 14.41
C VAL A 266 -14.42 1.83 13.98
N ALA A 267 -14.70 1.63 12.70
CA ALA A 267 -15.18 0.35 12.18
C ALA A 267 -14.17 -0.80 12.40
N SER A 268 -12.86 -0.52 12.27
CA SER A 268 -11.81 -1.50 12.57
C SER A 268 -11.81 -1.95 14.03
N GLY A 269 -11.97 -0.99 14.96
CA GLY A 269 -12.11 -1.28 16.39
C GLY A 269 -13.37 -2.10 16.70
N ARG A 270 -14.52 -1.72 16.13
CA ARG A 270 -15.79 -2.48 16.32
C ARG A 270 -15.69 -3.91 15.80
N ARG A 271 -15.03 -4.10 14.65
CA ARG A 271 -14.83 -5.43 14.08
C ARG A 271 -13.95 -6.30 14.97
N LEU A 272 -12.89 -5.68 15.54
CA LEU A 272 -12.02 -6.35 16.51
C LEU A 272 -12.79 -6.77 17.76
N ALA A 273 -13.63 -5.88 18.35
CA ALA A 273 -14.43 -6.18 19.53
C ALA A 273 -15.34 -7.38 19.30
N ARG A 274 -16.01 -7.45 18.14
CA ARG A 274 -16.86 -8.60 17.77
C ARG A 274 -16.07 -9.89 17.61
N ALA A 275 -14.91 -9.86 17.01
CA ALA A 275 -14.04 -11.02 16.83
C ALA A 275 -13.53 -11.55 18.18
N SER A 276 -13.10 -10.66 19.08
CA SER A 276 -12.62 -11.03 20.44
C SER A 276 -13.73 -11.51 21.39
N ALA A 277 -15.00 -11.23 21.09
CA ALA A 277 -16.13 -11.74 21.86
C ALA A 277 -16.60 -13.14 21.39
N ALA A 278 -16.14 -13.59 20.23
CA ALA A 278 -16.46 -14.87 19.63
C ALA A 278 -15.37 -15.94 19.85
N GLU A 279 -14.20 -15.53 20.34
CA GLU A 279 -13.09 -16.40 20.80
C GLU A 279 -13.24 -16.74 22.30
#